data_d155617f41d9dcaaa276322b006f3400
#
_entry.id   d155617f41d9dcaaa276322b006f3400
#
_cell.length_a   1.000
_cell.length_b   1.000
_cell.length_c   1.000
_cell.angle_alpha   90.00
_cell.angle_beta   90.00
_cell.angle_gamma   90.00
#
_symmetry.space_group_name_H-M   'P 1'
#
loop_
_entity.id
_entity.type
_entity.pdbx_description
1 polymer ?
#
loop_
_entity_poly.entity_id
_entity_poly.type
_entity_poly.pdbx_seq_one_letter_code
_entity_poly.pdbx_strand_id
1 'polypeptide(L)'
;SKGFLKSGFFVFRNSWGMDATQMVVKAGPKGFWHCQPDNGTFEMWFNGKNLFPDSGSYVYAGEGEVMEQRNWHRQTSVHNTVTLDNKNMETTESVTKLWQPEGNIQTLVTENPSYKNFKHRRSVFFVDNTYFVIVDEVSGSAKGSVNLHYQMPKGEIANSREDMTFLTQFEDGSNMKLQCFGPEGMSMKKEPGWCSTAYRKRYKRMNVSFNVKKDNENAVRYITVIYPVKKSADAPKFDAKFKNKTFDENGLEIEVKVNGKKQSLKYKL
;
A
#
# COMPACT_ATOMS: atom_id res chain seq x y z
N SER A 1 7.15 3.89 -17.07
CA SER A 1 6.17 4.42 -16.11
C SER A 1 5.59 5.76 -16.53
N LYS A 2 4.42 6.15 -16.01
CA LYS A 2 3.73 7.38 -16.38
C LYS A 2 3.02 8.00 -15.19
N GLY A 3 3.21 9.31 -14.98
CA GLY A 3 2.50 10.10 -13.97
C GLY A 3 1.49 11.05 -14.63
N PHE A 4 0.29 11.09 -14.09
CA PHE A 4 -0.78 12.04 -14.45
C PHE A 4 -0.91 13.03 -13.29
N LEU A 5 0.04 13.96 -13.17
CA LEU A 5 0.22 14.85 -12.02
C LEU A 5 -1.04 15.63 -11.63
N LYS A 6 -1.81 16.10 -12.63
CA LYS A 6 -3.04 16.87 -12.37
C LYS A 6 -4.18 16.04 -11.77
N SER A 7 -4.25 14.75 -12.09
CA SER A 7 -5.28 13.84 -11.57
C SER A 7 -4.79 12.97 -10.41
N GLY A 8 -3.47 12.95 -10.16
CA GLY A 8 -2.86 12.20 -9.06
C GLY A 8 -2.84 10.69 -9.30
N PHE A 9 -2.78 10.24 -10.55
CA PHE A 9 -2.57 8.83 -10.87
C PHE A 9 -1.15 8.60 -11.37
N PHE A 10 -0.50 7.57 -10.82
CA PHE A 10 0.86 7.20 -11.18
C PHE A 10 0.90 5.72 -11.51
N VAL A 11 1.47 5.40 -12.66
CA VAL A 11 1.58 4.02 -13.17
C VAL A 11 3.05 3.66 -13.28
N PHE A 12 3.48 2.70 -12.48
CA PHE A 12 4.75 2.00 -12.65
C PHE A 12 4.50 0.75 -13.48
N ARG A 13 5.40 0.45 -14.42
CA ARG A 13 5.32 -0.78 -15.20
C ARG A 13 6.64 -1.10 -15.89
N ASN A 14 6.93 -2.39 -16.04
CA ASN A 14 8.10 -2.87 -16.76
C ASN A 14 7.83 -3.21 -18.23
N SER A 15 6.59 -3.55 -18.60
CA SER A 15 6.21 -3.89 -19.97
C SER A 15 4.74 -3.56 -20.26
N TRP A 16 4.29 -3.79 -21.48
CA TRP A 16 2.91 -3.67 -21.93
C TRP A 16 2.20 -5.03 -22.09
N GLY A 17 2.93 -6.13 -21.90
CA GLY A 17 2.39 -7.47 -21.99
C GLY A 17 1.52 -7.87 -20.80
N MET A 18 0.82 -8.99 -20.93
CA MET A 18 0.01 -9.58 -19.84
C MET A 18 0.86 -10.05 -18.66
N ASP A 19 2.12 -10.36 -18.88
CA ASP A 19 3.11 -10.77 -17.87
C ASP A 19 3.75 -9.59 -17.11
N ALA A 20 3.30 -8.37 -17.40
CA ALA A 20 3.84 -7.17 -16.78
C ALA A 20 3.74 -7.19 -15.25
N THR A 21 4.76 -6.64 -14.60
CA THR A 21 4.68 -6.13 -13.23
C THR A 21 4.29 -4.67 -13.31
N GLN A 22 3.14 -4.32 -12.73
CA GLN A 22 2.68 -2.93 -12.72
C GLN A 22 2.01 -2.57 -11.41
N MET A 23 2.09 -1.28 -11.05
CA MET A 23 1.37 -0.71 -9.92
C MET A 23 0.73 0.60 -10.34
N VAL A 24 -0.53 0.80 -10.00
CA VAL A 24 -1.24 2.06 -10.14
C VAL A 24 -1.44 2.64 -8.76
N VAL A 25 -0.93 3.84 -8.53
CA VAL A 25 -1.08 4.58 -7.26
C VAL A 25 -2.02 5.76 -7.49
N LYS A 26 -3.00 5.92 -6.59
CA LYS A 26 -3.88 7.08 -6.54
C LYS A 26 -3.45 8.00 -5.39
N ALA A 27 -2.94 9.18 -5.71
CA ALA A 27 -2.51 10.18 -4.74
C ALA A 27 -2.58 11.58 -5.37
N GLY A 28 -3.72 12.23 -5.28
CA GLY A 28 -3.95 13.47 -5.99
C GLY A 28 -5.03 14.35 -5.35
N PRO A 29 -5.62 15.25 -6.14
CA PRO A 29 -6.59 16.19 -5.65
C PRO A 29 -7.86 15.50 -5.13
N LYS A 30 -8.60 16.23 -4.31
CA LYS A 30 -9.91 15.80 -3.84
C LYS A 30 -10.84 15.55 -5.04
N GLY A 31 -11.38 14.34 -5.10
CA GLY A 31 -12.41 13.99 -6.08
C GLY A 31 -13.79 14.52 -5.67
N PHE A 32 -14.74 14.37 -6.60
CA PHE A 32 -16.13 14.76 -6.37
C PHE A 32 -16.99 13.54 -6.00
N TRP A 33 -18.17 13.42 -6.57
CA TRP A 33 -19.24 12.50 -6.18
C TRP A 33 -18.89 11.02 -6.04
N HIS A 34 -17.98 10.53 -6.86
CA HIS A 34 -17.56 9.11 -6.87
C HIS A 34 -16.25 8.86 -6.14
N CYS A 35 -15.67 9.90 -5.50
CA CYS A 35 -14.45 9.70 -4.74
C CYS A 35 -14.70 8.93 -3.45
N GLN A 36 -13.67 8.20 -3.04
CA GLN A 36 -13.61 7.50 -1.76
C GLN A 36 -12.49 8.12 -0.92
N PRO A 37 -12.52 7.99 0.41
CA PRO A 37 -11.43 8.43 1.27
C PRO A 37 -10.28 7.41 1.24
N ASP A 38 -9.60 7.30 0.10
CA ASP A 38 -8.64 6.25 -0.25
C ASP A 38 -7.30 6.78 -0.77
N ASN A 39 -7.02 8.07 -0.59
CA ASN A 39 -5.80 8.69 -1.12
C ASN A 39 -4.53 8.00 -0.60
N GLY A 40 -3.55 7.82 -1.47
CA GLY A 40 -2.37 7.01 -1.23
C GLY A 40 -2.57 5.52 -1.52
N THR A 41 -3.80 5.06 -1.86
CA THR A 41 -4.04 3.66 -2.22
C THR A 41 -3.33 3.27 -3.51
N PHE A 42 -3.14 1.97 -3.70
CA PHE A 42 -2.61 1.41 -4.94
C PHE A 42 -3.28 0.08 -5.28
N GLU A 43 -3.21 -0.28 -6.52
CA GLU A 43 -3.43 -1.64 -7.00
C GLU A 43 -2.18 -2.14 -7.71
N MET A 44 -1.92 -3.45 -7.66
CA MET A 44 -0.74 -4.06 -8.26
C MET A 44 -1.10 -5.32 -9.05
N TRP A 45 -0.57 -5.41 -10.26
CA TRP A 45 -0.73 -6.59 -11.13
C TRP A 45 0.61 -7.25 -11.37
N PHE A 46 0.57 -8.56 -11.46
CA PHE A 46 1.66 -9.39 -11.94
C PHE A 46 1.10 -10.59 -12.72
N ASN A 47 1.67 -10.84 -13.88
CA ASN A 47 1.27 -11.97 -14.74
C ASN A 47 -0.25 -12.02 -14.97
N GLY A 48 -0.87 -10.88 -15.26
CA GLY A 48 -2.29 -10.73 -15.55
C GLY A 48 -3.23 -10.75 -14.34
N LYS A 49 -2.74 -11.02 -13.13
CA LYS A 49 -3.55 -11.06 -11.91
C LYS A 49 -3.37 -9.80 -11.07
N ASN A 50 -4.49 -9.23 -10.59
CA ASN A 50 -4.46 -8.19 -9.57
C ASN A 50 -4.17 -8.79 -8.21
N LEU A 51 -3.01 -8.45 -7.63
CA LEU A 51 -2.53 -8.95 -6.34
C LEU A 51 -2.92 -8.07 -5.15
N PHE A 52 -3.37 -6.84 -5.40
CA PHE A 52 -3.90 -5.92 -4.39
C PHE A 52 -5.15 -5.24 -4.94
N PRO A 53 -6.24 -6.01 -5.18
CA PRO A 53 -7.42 -5.45 -5.79
C PRO A 53 -8.12 -4.47 -4.85
N ASP A 54 -8.58 -3.35 -5.39
CA ASP A 54 -9.47 -2.44 -4.68
C ASP A 54 -10.73 -3.16 -4.19
N SER A 55 -11.34 -2.65 -3.14
CA SER A 55 -12.59 -3.23 -2.63
C SER A 55 -13.78 -3.04 -3.57
N GLY A 56 -13.67 -2.09 -4.50
CA GLY A 56 -14.77 -1.69 -5.38
C GLY A 56 -15.83 -0.86 -4.66
N SER A 57 -17.00 -0.74 -5.25
CA SER A 57 -18.10 0.04 -4.68
C SER A 57 -19.38 -0.76 -4.41
N TYR A 58 -19.47 -1.97 -4.89
CA TYR A 58 -20.61 -2.90 -4.82
C TYR A 58 -21.86 -2.36 -5.54
N VAL A 59 -22.37 -1.21 -5.11
CA VAL A 59 -23.52 -0.51 -5.73
C VAL A 59 -23.32 0.99 -5.72
N TYR A 60 -24.05 1.71 -6.55
CA TYR A 60 -24.07 3.19 -6.52
C TYR A 60 -25.06 3.74 -5.50
N ALA A 61 -26.22 3.11 -5.35
CA ALA A 61 -27.26 3.52 -4.44
C ALA A 61 -28.05 2.30 -3.96
N GLY A 62 -28.80 2.45 -2.88
CA GLY A 62 -29.65 1.44 -2.29
C GLY A 62 -30.17 1.90 -0.95
N GLU A 63 -30.94 1.05 -0.29
CA GLU A 63 -31.49 1.29 1.03
C GLU A 63 -31.12 0.13 1.96
N GLY A 64 -31.24 0.33 3.27
CA GLY A 64 -31.01 -0.67 4.29
C GLY A 64 -29.63 -1.38 4.15
N GLU A 65 -29.61 -2.69 4.21
CA GLU A 65 -28.40 -3.52 4.16
C GLU A 65 -27.54 -3.26 2.89
N VAL A 66 -28.18 -2.98 1.75
CA VAL A 66 -27.46 -2.70 0.50
C VAL A 66 -26.63 -1.42 0.63
N MET A 67 -27.19 -0.39 1.29
CA MET A 67 -26.47 0.86 1.55
C MET A 67 -25.34 0.67 2.58
N GLU A 68 -25.57 -0.14 3.61
CA GLU A 68 -24.53 -0.49 4.59
C GLU A 68 -23.33 -1.17 3.90
N GLN A 69 -23.58 -2.09 2.97
CA GLN A 69 -22.55 -2.73 2.19
C GLN A 69 -21.77 -1.73 1.32
N ARG A 70 -22.47 -0.81 0.65
CA ARG A 70 -21.82 0.26 -0.11
C ARG A 70 -20.93 1.12 0.79
N ASN A 71 -21.42 1.50 1.97
CA ASN A 71 -20.66 2.30 2.93
C ASN A 71 -19.43 1.56 3.46
N TRP A 72 -19.53 0.24 3.66
CA TRP A 72 -18.39 -0.59 4.02
C TRP A 72 -17.29 -0.54 2.94
N HIS A 73 -17.66 -0.71 1.65
CA HIS A 73 -16.70 -0.69 0.52
C HIS A 73 -16.02 0.69 0.36
N ARG A 74 -16.55 1.73 0.94
CA ARG A 74 -16.03 3.09 0.85
C ARG A 74 -15.18 3.53 2.05
N GLN A 75 -14.96 2.67 3.02
CA GLN A 75 -14.14 3.03 4.19
C GLN A 75 -12.65 3.07 3.80
N THR A 76 -11.89 3.98 4.42
CA THR A 76 -10.42 4.04 4.22
C THR A 76 -9.73 2.72 4.56
N SER A 77 -10.20 2.02 5.61
CA SER A 77 -9.61 0.77 6.08
C SER A 77 -9.71 -0.40 5.10
N VAL A 78 -10.56 -0.30 4.09
CA VAL A 78 -10.70 -1.32 3.04
C VAL A 78 -9.93 -0.99 1.76
N HIS A 79 -9.00 -0.04 1.83
CA HIS A 79 -8.06 0.33 0.77
C HIS A 79 -6.61 0.10 1.21
N ASN A 80 -5.68 0.11 0.26
CA ASN A 80 -4.24 -0.11 0.51
C ASN A 80 -3.57 1.18 0.98
N THR A 81 -3.92 1.67 2.17
CA THR A 81 -3.45 2.94 2.72
C THR A 81 -3.41 2.92 4.26
N VAL A 82 -3.09 4.04 4.88
CA VAL A 82 -2.97 4.19 6.34
C VAL A 82 -4.22 4.81 6.93
N THR A 83 -4.64 4.31 8.11
CA THR A 83 -5.66 4.93 8.94
C THR A 83 -5.16 5.31 10.32
N LEU A 84 -5.83 6.26 10.96
CA LEU A 84 -5.76 6.54 12.39
C LEU A 84 -7.05 6.01 13.05
N ASP A 85 -6.91 5.09 14.04
CA ASP A 85 -8.02 4.46 14.77
C ASP A 85 -9.06 3.77 13.86
N ASN A 86 -8.65 3.29 12.69
CA ASN A 86 -9.54 2.72 11.65
C ASN A 86 -10.64 3.67 11.15
N LYS A 87 -10.50 4.96 11.38
CA LYS A 87 -11.46 5.97 10.89
C LYS A 87 -11.23 6.28 9.42
N ASN A 88 -12.25 6.79 8.76
CA ASN A 88 -12.10 7.36 7.42
C ASN A 88 -11.23 8.61 7.48
N MET A 89 -10.34 8.80 6.50
CA MET A 89 -9.54 10.03 6.42
C MET A 89 -10.45 11.25 6.21
N GLU A 90 -10.11 12.32 6.89
CA GLU A 90 -10.86 13.59 6.86
C GLU A 90 -10.52 14.40 5.61
N THR A 91 -9.26 14.30 5.18
CA THR A 91 -8.75 14.97 3.98
C THR A 91 -8.30 13.95 2.97
N THR A 92 -8.82 14.03 1.75
CA THR A 92 -8.54 13.11 0.65
C THR A 92 -7.68 13.75 -0.45
N GLU A 93 -7.05 14.88 -0.16
CA GLU A 93 -6.16 15.59 -1.09
C GLU A 93 -4.70 15.28 -0.76
N SER A 94 -3.96 14.82 -1.76
CA SER A 94 -2.53 14.55 -1.66
C SER A 94 -1.71 15.50 -2.51
N VAL A 95 -0.49 15.75 -2.06
CA VAL A 95 0.52 16.51 -2.80
C VAL A 95 1.61 15.57 -3.26
N THR A 96 1.95 15.61 -4.55
CA THR A 96 3.13 14.93 -5.09
C THR A 96 4.38 15.72 -4.76
N LYS A 97 5.29 15.13 -4.01
CA LYS A 97 6.58 15.72 -3.62
C LYS A 97 7.67 15.38 -4.61
N LEU A 98 7.64 14.17 -5.18
CA LEU A 98 8.63 13.69 -6.14
C LEU A 98 7.99 12.68 -7.09
N TRP A 99 8.34 12.78 -8.37
CA TRP A 99 8.06 11.78 -9.38
C TRP A 99 9.27 11.61 -10.29
N GLN A 100 9.93 10.46 -10.19
CA GLN A 100 11.09 10.05 -11.00
C GLN A 100 10.77 8.71 -11.67
N PRO A 101 10.24 8.71 -12.91
CA PRO A 101 9.79 7.49 -13.60
C PRO A 101 10.90 6.73 -14.32
N GLU A 102 12.12 7.20 -14.30
CA GLU A 102 13.23 6.68 -15.10
C GLU A 102 14.33 6.02 -14.24
N GLY A 103 15.15 5.19 -14.88
CA GLY A 103 16.26 4.50 -14.24
C GLY A 103 15.86 3.17 -13.58
N ASN A 104 16.84 2.53 -12.94
CA ASN A 104 16.64 1.24 -12.27
C ASN A 104 15.86 1.38 -10.94
N ILE A 105 15.77 2.57 -10.40
CA ILE A 105 14.96 2.88 -9.21
C ILE A 105 14.04 4.05 -9.59
N GLN A 106 12.80 3.73 -9.88
CA GLN A 106 11.78 4.72 -10.16
C GLN A 106 11.10 5.08 -8.83
N THR A 107 10.81 6.36 -8.61
CA THR A 107 10.38 6.84 -7.29
C THR A 107 9.17 7.76 -7.39
N LEU A 108 8.18 7.51 -6.55
CA LEU A 108 7.06 8.41 -6.25
C LEU A 108 7.09 8.76 -4.77
N VAL A 109 6.95 10.03 -4.43
CA VAL A 109 6.72 10.48 -3.05
C VAL A 109 5.49 11.36 -3.01
N THR A 110 4.54 11.01 -2.16
CA THR A 110 3.30 11.77 -1.94
C THR A 110 3.07 12.03 -0.46
N GLU A 111 2.41 13.13 -0.15
CA GLU A 111 2.00 13.47 1.21
C GLU A 111 0.49 13.74 1.24
N ASN A 112 -0.18 13.18 2.25
CA ASN A 112 -1.60 13.38 2.53
C ASN A 112 -1.79 13.80 3.99
N PRO A 113 -2.34 15.00 4.27
CA PRO A 113 -2.75 15.39 5.62
C PRO A 113 -4.08 14.70 5.99
N SER A 114 -4.06 13.39 6.11
CA SER A 114 -5.25 12.53 6.19
C SER A 114 -6.17 12.86 7.35
N TYR A 115 -5.60 13.29 8.49
CA TYR A 115 -6.34 13.64 9.72
C TYR A 115 -5.73 14.88 10.36
N LYS A 116 -6.47 15.52 11.28
CA LYS A 116 -5.96 16.65 12.03
C LYS A 116 -4.65 16.30 12.75
N ASN A 117 -3.62 17.12 12.56
CA ASN A 117 -2.27 16.93 13.13
C ASN A 117 -1.62 15.57 12.77
N PHE A 118 -1.93 15.05 11.59
CA PHE A 118 -1.44 13.80 11.08
C PHE A 118 -1.13 13.96 9.58
N LYS A 119 0.08 13.66 9.19
CA LYS A 119 0.53 13.67 7.80
C LYS A 119 1.08 12.29 7.45
N HIS A 120 0.54 11.69 6.41
CA HIS A 120 1.02 10.43 5.85
C HIS A 120 1.86 10.75 4.61
N ARG A 121 3.14 10.40 4.64
CA ARG A 121 4.04 10.37 3.49
C ARG A 121 4.15 8.93 3.03
N ARG A 122 3.82 8.68 1.76
CA ARG A 122 4.08 7.41 1.08
C ARG A 122 5.14 7.59 0.02
N SER A 123 6.19 6.78 0.11
CA SER A 123 7.23 6.67 -0.91
C SER A 123 7.14 5.30 -1.55
N VAL A 124 7.04 5.25 -2.88
CA VAL A 124 7.01 4.01 -3.65
C VAL A 124 8.25 3.95 -4.52
N PHE A 125 9.04 2.90 -4.36
CA PHE A 125 10.19 2.59 -5.20
C PHE A 125 9.87 1.38 -6.06
N PHE A 126 9.98 1.51 -7.38
CA PHE A 126 9.98 0.38 -8.31
C PHE A 126 11.42 0.06 -8.65
N VAL A 127 11.90 -1.07 -8.17
CA VAL A 127 13.33 -1.41 -8.11
C VAL A 127 13.66 -2.43 -9.20
N ASP A 128 14.67 -2.13 -10.01
CA ASP A 128 15.18 -2.97 -11.11
C ASP A 128 14.06 -3.45 -12.05
N ASN A 129 12.97 -2.67 -12.20
CA ASN A 129 11.76 -3.03 -12.94
C ASN A 129 11.16 -4.39 -12.53
N THR A 130 11.35 -4.80 -11.27
CA THR A 130 11.02 -6.15 -10.79
C THR A 130 10.10 -6.14 -9.58
N TYR A 131 10.42 -5.36 -8.53
CA TYR A 131 9.69 -5.38 -7.27
C TYR A 131 9.48 -4.00 -6.69
N PHE A 132 8.57 -3.91 -5.74
CA PHE A 132 8.24 -2.65 -5.09
C PHE A 132 8.73 -2.61 -3.64
N VAL A 133 9.19 -1.43 -3.24
CA VAL A 133 9.40 -1.09 -1.84
C VAL A 133 8.54 0.12 -1.54
N ILE A 134 7.64 -0.02 -0.56
CA ILE A 134 6.77 1.07 -0.11
C ILE A 134 7.23 1.49 1.28
N VAL A 135 7.44 2.78 1.47
CA VAL A 135 7.74 3.36 2.77
C VAL A 135 6.58 4.26 3.17
N ASP A 136 5.98 3.94 4.31
CA ASP A 136 4.91 4.73 4.91
C ASP A 136 5.42 5.40 6.17
N GLU A 137 5.40 6.72 6.20
CA GLU A 137 5.83 7.53 7.32
C GLU A 137 4.68 8.41 7.80
N VAL A 138 4.29 8.24 9.05
CA VAL A 138 3.24 9.02 9.70
C VAL A 138 3.85 9.97 10.69
N SER A 139 3.76 11.27 10.42
CA SER A 139 4.25 12.35 11.28
C SER A 139 3.10 13.21 11.84
N GLY A 140 3.43 14.04 12.83
CA GLY A 140 2.48 14.94 13.49
C GLY A 140 2.17 14.53 14.93
N SER A 141 1.44 15.39 15.65
CA SER A 141 1.15 15.22 17.08
C SER A 141 -0.10 14.38 17.38
N ALA A 142 -0.86 13.95 16.36
CA ALA A 142 -2.00 13.06 16.56
C ALA A 142 -1.58 11.75 17.23
N LYS A 143 -2.38 11.29 18.19
CA LYS A 143 -2.19 10.04 18.92
C LYS A 143 -3.31 9.07 18.59
N GLY A 144 -3.03 7.77 18.61
CA GLY A 144 -3.99 6.72 18.31
C GLY A 144 -3.34 5.47 17.73
N SER A 145 -4.12 4.56 17.21
CA SER A 145 -3.64 3.40 16.49
C SER A 145 -3.39 3.76 15.04
N VAL A 146 -2.14 3.68 14.61
CA VAL A 146 -1.77 3.81 13.18
C VAL A 146 -1.84 2.44 12.56
N ASN A 147 -2.70 2.29 11.54
CA ASN A 147 -2.98 1.01 10.91
C ASN A 147 -2.66 1.11 9.41
N LEU A 148 -1.69 0.33 8.96
CA LEU A 148 -1.32 0.21 7.56
C LEU A 148 -2.06 -1.00 6.97
N HIS A 149 -2.97 -0.75 6.02
CA HIS A 149 -3.85 -1.76 5.46
C HIS A 149 -3.38 -2.27 4.10
N TYR A 150 -3.55 -3.59 3.89
CA TYR A 150 -3.37 -4.26 2.61
C TYR A 150 -4.56 -5.16 2.31
N GLN A 151 -5.10 -5.01 1.10
CA GLN A 151 -6.25 -5.74 0.59
C GLN A 151 -5.75 -6.93 -0.22
N MET A 152 -5.76 -8.12 0.37
CA MET A 152 -5.18 -9.31 -0.25
C MET A 152 -6.05 -9.87 -1.37
N PRO A 153 -5.48 -10.54 -2.38
CA PRO A 153 -6.26 -11.21 -3.42
C PRO A 153 -7.02 -12.42 -2.85
N LYS A 154 -8.04 -12.88 -3.58
CA LYS A 154 -8.72 -14.14 -3.24
C LYS A 154 -7.80 -15.33 -3.54
N GLY A 155 -7.72 -16.27 -2.59
CA GLY A 155 -6.99 -17.53 -2.75
C GLY A 155 -6.19 -17.91 -1.52
N GLU A 156 -5.34 -18.91 -1.66
CA GLU A 156 -4.51 -19.41 -0.57
C GLU A 156 -3.32 -18.48 -0.34
N ILE A 157 -3.11 -18.11 0.94
CA ILE A 157 -2.07 -17.18 1.35
C ILE A 157 -1.47 -17.67 2.66
N ALA A 158 -0.22 -18.15 2.58
CA ALA A 158 0.58 -18.43 3.76
C ALA A 158 1.01 -17.14 4.44
N ASN A 159 1.16 -17.17 5.76
CA ASN A 159 1.58 -15.99 6.53
C ASN A 159 2.38 -16.38 7.78
N SER A 160 3.28 -15.50 8.19
CA SER A 160 4.01 -15.56 9.46
C SER A 160 3.81 -14.26 10.22
N ARG A 161 3.32 -14.37 11.46
CA ARG A 161 3.21 -13.20 12.35
C ARG A 161 4.56 -12.78 12.90
N GLU A 162 5.45 -13.71 13.11
CA GLU A 162 6.81 -13.45 13.59
C GLU A 162 7.59 -12.61 12.57
N ASP A 163 7.53 -13.00 11.30
CA ASP A 163 8.23 -12.32 10.21
C ASP A 163 7.42 -11.18 9.57
N MET A 164 6.17 -10.97 9.99
CA MET A 164 5.24 -10.01 9.35
C MET A 164 5.10 -10.23 7.85
N THR A 165 4.95 -11.50 7.41
CA THR A 165 4.95 -11.89 5.99
C THR A 165 3.64 -12.47 5.53
N PHE A 166 3.37 -12.28 4.22
CA PHE A 166 2.35 -12.96 3.43
C PHE A 166 2.95 -13.47 2.13
N LEU A 167 2.58 -14.68 1.75
CA LEU A 167 3.01 -15.34 0.51
C LEU A 167 1.81 -16.01 -0.14
N THR A 168 1.43 -15.58 -1.33
CA THR A 168 0.38 -16.23 -2.10
C THR A 168 0.85 -17.58 -2.64
N GLN A 169 -0.09 -18.53 -2.78
CA GLN A 169 0.19 -19.90 -3.21
C GLN A 169 -0.72 -20.27 -4.39
N PHE A 170 -0.59 -19.52 -5.49
CA PHE A 170 -1.39 -19.72 -6.69
C PHE A 170 -0.63 -20.57 -7.71
N GLU A 171 -1.33 -21.51 -8.34
CA GLU A 171 -0.76 -22.40 -9.35
C GLU A 171 -0.55 -21.72 -10.72
N ASP A 172 -1.22 -20.59 -10.95
CA ASP A 172 -1.19 -19.85 -12.22
C ASP A 172 0.08 -19.01 -12.45
N GLY A 173 1.05 -19.10 -11.56
CA GLY A 173 2.31 -18.36 -11.67
C GLY A 173 2.21 -16.87 -11.34
N SER A 174 1.15 -16.43 -10.66
CA SER A 174 0.90 -15.03 -10.30
C SER A 174 1.02 -14.83 -8.79
N ASN A 175 2.19 -15.14 -8.23
CA ASN A 175 2.41 -15.06 -6.80
C ASN A 175 3.15 -13.79 -6.39
N MET A 176 3.07 -13.46 -5.10
CA MET A 176 3.86 -12.41 -4.47
C MET A 176 4.21 -12.78 -3.03
N LYS A 177 5.36 -12.28 -2.58
CA LYS A 177 5.71 -12.18 -1.17
C LYS A 177 5.65 -10.73 -0.74
N LEU A 178 4.92 -10.48 0.36
CA LEU A 178 4.90 -9.21 1.09
C LEU A 178 5.56 -9.42 2.44
N GLN A 179 6.45 -8.52 2.86
CA GLN A 179 6.97 -8.44 4.22
C GLN A 179 7.01 -6.99 4.67
N CYS A 180 6.47 -6.73 5.87
CA CYS A 180 6.44 -5.41 6.48
C CYS A 180 7.45 -5.33 7.64
N PHE A 181 8.29 -4.33 7.61
CA PHE A 181 9.23 -3.95 8.66
C PHE A 181 8.73 -2.66 9.30
N GLY A 182 8.57 -2.65 10.61
CA GLY A 182 8.03 -1.50 11.35
C GLY A 182 8.72 -1.32 12.69
N PRO A 183 8.23 -0.38 13.50
CA PRO A 183 8.77 -0.15 14.84
C PRO A 183 8.49 -1.32 15.77
N GLU A 184 9.22 -1.36 16.88
CA GLU A 184 8.99 -2.30 17.97
C GLU A 184 7.52 -2.22 18.45
N GLY A 185 6.94 -3.37 18.79
CA GLY A 185 5.53 -3.47 19.19
C GLY A 185 4.53 -3.47 18.03
N MET A 186 4.99 -3.45 16.77
CA MET A 186 4.10 -3.65 15.63
C MET A 186 3.40 -5.00 15.70
N SER A 187 2.10 -5.00 15.49
CA SER A 187 1.28 -6.21 15.43
C SER A 187 0.63 -6.38 14.06
N MET A 188 0.34 -7.62 13.69
CA MET A 188 -0.33 -7.97 12.45
C MET A 188 -1.73 -8.50 12.77
N LYS A 189 -2.76 -7.95 12.11
CA LYS A 189 -4.15 -8.40 12.22
C LYS A 189 -4.67 -8.83 10.86
N LYS A 190 -5.43 -9.93 10.84
CA LYS A 190 -6.15 -10.41 9.67
C LYS A 190 -7.64 -10.28 9.93
N GLU A 191 -8.36 -9.73 8.99
CA GLU A 191 -9.80 -9.52 9.08
C GLU A 191 -10.48 -10.00 7.80
N PRO A 192 -11.71 -10.54 7.90
CA PRO A 192 -12.49 -10.82 6.70
C PRO A 192 -12.82 -9.52 5.98
N GLY A 193 -12.72 -9.55 4.66
CA GLY A 193 -13.05 -8.42 3.80
C GLY A 193 -13.83 -8.85 2.58
N TRP A 194 -14.19 -7.90 1.76
CA TRP A 194 -14.94 -8.10 0.54
C TRP A 194 -14.23 -7.43 -0.64
N CYS A 195 -14.43 -7.96 -1.82
CA CYS A 195 -14.07 -7.33 -3.08
C CYS A 195 -15.24 -7.43 -4.04
N SER A 196 -15.60 -6.31 -4.65
CA SER A 196 -16.68 -6.20 -5.63
C SER A 196 -16.08 -5.80 -6.98
N THR A 197 -15.97 -6.76 -7.87
CA THR A 197 -15.45 -6.58 -9.24
C THR A 197 -16.52 -6.29 -10.27
N ALA A 198 -17.80 -6.38 -9.88
CA ALA A 198 -18.95 -6.07 -10.73
C ALA A 198 -20.14 -5.62 -9.89
N TYR A 199 -21.07 -4.87 -10.51
CA TYR A 199 -22.27 -4.37 -9.85
C TYR A 199 -23.06 -5.48 -9.17
N ARG A 200 -23.33 -5.33 -7.87
CA ARG A 200 -24.01 -6.29 -6.98
C ARG A 200 -23.33 -7.67 -6.88
N LYS A 201 -22.07 -7.81 -7.29
CA LYS A 201 -21.30 -9.05 -7.12
C LYS A 201 -20.12 -8.78 -6.21
N ARG A 202 -19.91 -9.63 -5.22
CA ARG A 202 -18.77 -9.56 -4.32
C ARG A 202 -18.33 -10.94 -3.88
N TYR A 203 -17.07 -11.06 -3.48
CA TYR A 203 -16.52 -12.27 -2.90
C TYR A 203 -15.74 -11.93 -1.62
N LYS A 204 -15.62 -12.91 -0.74
CA LYS A 204 -14.82 -12.80 0.47
C LYS A 204 -13.33 -12.84 0.13
N ARG A 205 -12.56 -12.02 0.83
CA ARG A 205 -11.09 -12.02 0.80
C ARG A 205 -10.54 -11.72 2.19
N MET A 206 -9.23 -11.75 2.35
CA MET A 206 -8.54 -11.36 3.56
C MET A 206 -8.09 -9.90 3.46
N ASN A 207 -8.39 -9.11 4.48
CA ASN A 207 -7.78 -7.82 4.74
C ASN A 207 -6.69 -8.01 5.79
N VAL A 208 -5.61 -7.27 5.66
CA VAL A 208 -4.48 -7.33 6.58
C VAL A 208 -4.17 -5.92 7.03
N SER A 209 -3.84 -5.76 8.33
CA SER A 209 -3.30 -4.51 8.82
C SER A 209 -2.06 -4.74 9.71
N PHE A 210 -1.10 -3.83 9.59
CA PHE A 210 0.04 -3.70 10.48
C PHE A 210 -0.21 -2.50 11.40
N ASN A 211 -0.24 -2.75 12.71
CA ASN A 211 -0.79 -1.80 13.67
C ASN A 211 0.27 -1.41 14.70
N VAL A 212 0.38 -0.11 14.96
CA VAL A 212 1.27 0.48 15.95
C VAL A 212 0.53 1.54 16.72
N LYS A 213 0.67 1.54 18.05
CA LYS A 213 0.17 2.63 18.89
C LYS A 213 1.13 3.82 18.83
N LYS A 214 0.64 4.94 18.31
CA LYS A 214 1.34 6.22 18.33
C LYS A 214 0.87 7.01 19.55
N ASP A 215 1.71 7.16 20.57
CA ASP A 215 1.43 7.83 21.85
C ASP A 215 2.27 9.09 22.09
N ASN A 216 3.19 9.39 21.17
CA ASN A 216 4.09 10.53 21.23
C ASN A 216 4.22 11.20 19.83
N GLU A 217 5.09 12.19 19.70
CA GLU A 217 5.29 12.94 18.46
C GLU A 217 6.25 12.26 17.47
N ASN A 218 6.91 11.18 17.86
CA ASN A 218 7.78 10.44 16.94
C ASN A 218 6.98 9.88 15.78
N ALA A 219 7.54 9.93 14.60
CA ALA A 219 6.91 9.37 13.42
C ALA A 219 6.83 7.84 13.52
N VAL A 220 5.68 7.28 13.15
CA VAL A 220 5.53 5.84 12.91
C VAL A 220 5.96 5.56 11.47
N ARG A 221 6.84 4.59 11.28
CA ARG A 221 7.49 4.35 10.00
C ARG A 221 7.49 2.87 9.66
N TYR A 222 7.06 2.54 8.44
CA TYR A 222 7.03 1.19 7.90
C TYR A 222 7.84 1.10 6.59
N ILE A 223 8.49 -0.05 6.37
CA ILE A 223 9.03 -0.43 5.07
C ILE A 223 8.33 -1.72 4.66
N THR A 224 7.65 -1.72 3.53
CA THR A 224 7.02 -2.92 2.97
C THR A 224 7.70 -3.31 1.67
N VAL A 225 8.21 -4.52 1.60
CA VAL A 225 8.75 -5.09 0.36
C VAL A 225 7.70 -6.00 -0.26
N ILE A 226 7.36 -5.77 -1.52
CA ILE A 226 6.41 -6.56 -2.31
C ILE A 226 7.15 -7.10 -3.52
N TYR A 227 7.35 -8.41 -3.55
CA TYR A 227 8.12 -9.08 -4.59
C TYR A 227 7.26 -10.10 -5.34
N PRO A 228 6.94 -9.86 -6.63
CA PRO A 228 6.23 -10.82 -7.45
C PRO A 228 7.12 -12.01 -7.80
N VAL A 229 6.56 -13.21 -7.74
CA VAL A 229 7.24 -14.46 -8.06
C VAL A 229 6.32 -15.41 -8.83
N LYS A 230 6.86 -16.19 -9.75
CA LYS A 230 6.05 -17.20 -10.47
C LYS A 230 5.71 -18.39 -9.58
N LYS A 231 6.66 -18.86 -8.80
CA LYS A 231 6.46 -19.98 -7.84
C LYS A 231 6.68 -19.46 -6.42
N SER A 232 5.80 -19.77 -5.50
CA SER A 232 5.93 -19.38 -4.09
C SER A 232 7.21 -19.93 -3.43
N ALA A 233 7.69 -21.10 -3.87
CA ALA A 233 8.94 -21.66 -3.40
C ALA A 233 10.19 -20.82 -3.74
N ASP A 234 10.12 -19.99 -4.78
CA ASP A 234 11.20 -19.11 -5.21
C ASP A 234 11.19 -17.74 -4.50
N ALA A 235 10.28 -17.56 -3.53
CA ALA A 235 10.12 -16.30 -2.82
C ALA A 235 11.40 -15.91 -2.04
N PRO A 236 11.95 -14.71 -2.27
CA PRO A 236 13.23 -14.32 -1.69
C PRO A 236 13.12 -14.03 -0.19
N LYS A 237 14.29 -14.03 0.49
CA LYS A 237 14.42 -13.51 1.86
C LYS A 237 14.65 -12.01 1.80
N PHE A 238 14.01 -11.28 2.72
CA PHE A 238 14.17 -9.82 2.85
C PHE A 238 14.78 -9.44 4.19
N ASP A 239 15.48 -8.31 4.17
CA ASP A 239 15.82 -7.51 5.34
C ASP A 239 15.72 -6.04 4.91
N ALA A 240 15.18 -5.18 5.78
CA ALA A 240 15.07 -3.76 5.49
C ALA A 240 15.19 -2.91 6.75
N LYS A 241 15.83 -1.76 6.61
CA LYS A 241 16.01 -0.82 7.72
C LYS A 241 16.13 0.62 7.25
N PHE A 242 15.67 1.53 8.08
CA PHE A 242 15.95 2.95 7.93
C PHE A 242 17.42 3.24 8.24
N LYS A 243 18.05 4.09 7.42
CA LYS A 243 19.39 4.65 7.69
C LYS A 243 19.27 5.92 8.55
N ASN A 244 18.26 6.74 8.30
CA ASN A 244 17.91 7.86 9.16
C ASN A 244 17.26 7.34 10.45
N LYS A 245 17.79 7.71 11.61
CA LYS A 245 17.23 7.31 12.91
C LYS A 245 15.81 7.85 13.13
N THR A 246 15.55 9.06 12.66
CA THR A 246 14.29 9.77 12.78
C THR A 246 13.71 10.11 11.42
N PHE A 247 12.44 10.50 11.38
CA PHE A 247 11.82 11.07 10.20
C PHE A 247 12.55 12.33 9.76
N ASP A 248 12.79 12.46 8.44
CA ASP A 248 13.39 13.62 7.81
C ASP A 248 12.40 14.21 6.80
N GLU A 249 12.00 15.46 6.99
CA GLU A 249 11.07 16.14 6.08
C GLU A 249 11.64 16.33 4.67
N ASN A 250 12.97 16.38 4.54
CA ASN A 250 13.66 16.70 3.29
C ASN A 250 14.14 15.46 2.52
N GLY A 251 13.90 14.26 3.03
CA GLY A 251 14.36 13.06 2.32
C GLY A 251 14.14 11.76 3.05
N LEU A 252 14.68 10.71 2.46
CA LEU A 252 14.65 9.36 2.99
C LEU A 252 15.93 8.63 2.56
N GLU A 253 16.44 7.79 3.45
CA GLU A 253 17.41 6.76 3.09
C GLU A 253 17.10 5.46 3.83
N ILE A 254 16.94 4.37 3.07
CA ILE A 254 16.76 3.01 3.58
C ILE A 254 17.74 2.04 2.94
N GLU A 255 18.03 0.95 3.62
CA GLU A 255 18.73 -0.21 3.08
C GLU A 255 17.75 -1.37 2.99
N VAL A 256 17.65 -1.97 1.82
CA VAL A 256 16.87 -3.19 1.58
C VAL A 256 17.81 -4.30 1.11
N LYS A 257 17.62 -5.51 1.61
CA LYS A 257 18.32 -6.70 1.11
C LYS A 257 17.32 -7.70 0.55
N VAL A 258 17.61 -8.21 -0.62
CA VAL A 258 16.87 -9.29 -1.28
C VAL A 258 17.85 -10.43 -1.53
N ASN A 259 17.64 -11.59 -0.90
CA ASN A 259 18.57 -12.72 -0.93
C ASN A 259 20.02 -12.31 -0.61
N GLY A 260 20.22 -11.41 0.36
CA GLY A 260 21.54 -10.91 0.78
C GLY A 260 22.11 -9.78 -0.09
N LYS A 261 21.60 -9.55 -1.30
CA LYS A 261 22.02 -8.44 -2.15
C LYS A 261 21.46 -7.13 -1.59
N LYS A 262 22.35 -6.22 -1.20
CA LYS A 262 22.01 -4.90 -0.63
C LYS A 262 21.67 -3.89 -1.71
N GLN A 263 20.69 -3.04 -1.41
CA GLN A 263 20.29 -1.89 -2.21
C GLN A 263 19.99 -0.70 -1.30
N SER A 264 20.58 0.47 -1.60
CA SER A 264 20.23 1.73 -0.94
C SER A 264 19.17 2.43 -1.76
N LEU A 265 18.03 2.71 -1.16
CA LEU A 265 16.94 3.49 -1.75
C LEU A 265 16.87 4.83 -1.02
N LYS A 266 16.95 5.92 -1.77
CA LYS A 266 17.00 7.26 -1.19
C LYS A 266 16.49 8.33 -2.13
N TYR A 267 16.00 9.42 -1.55
CA TYR A 267 15.70 10.66 -2.27
C TYR A 267 15.95 11.88 -1.37
N LYS A 268 16.03 13.05 -2.01
CA LYS A 268 15.91 14.37 -1.40
C LYS A 268 14.74 15.11 -2.06
N LEU A 269 13.96 15.86 -1.27
CA LEU A 269 12.82 16.68 -1.70
C LEU A 269 13.23 18.13 -1.93
#